data_7c7681b756dcda78917e937793b4ece1
#
_entry.id   7c7681b756dcda78917e937793b4ece1
#
_cell.length_a   1.000
_cell.length_b   1.000
_cell.length_c   1.000
_cell.angle_alpha   90.00
_cell.angle_beta   90.00
_cell.angle_gamma   90.00
#
_symmetry.space_group_name_H-M   'P 1'
#
loop_
_entity.id
_entity.type
_entity.pdbx_description
1 polymer ?
#
loop_
_entity_poly.entity_id
_entity_poly.type
_entity_poly.pdbx_seq_one_letter_code
_entity_poly.pdbx_strand_id
1 'polypeptide(L)'
;MSIWNKKQSGNIDDDGNGVATVPRKGAAVAGRDTVHDNVASATSASTARWNPPAQRTDFAGRNAGIQAINESVTQASAWVRPLREQIARVIFGQERLVDRLLVGLVGNGHLLLEGVPGLAKTLSLKTLAAAASVKFQRLQFTPDMLPADIVGTMIYNPRDGSFNTKHGPVFSNLILADEINRAPAKVQSALLEAMQERQVTLGEETYKLPDPFLVMATQNPLEQEGTYPLPEAQVDRFMLKIIVGYPNRSEERSILDTMASTEPPFEVTPVVTAEDLLQARHVVNSIYVDDKVKDYIVDLVRATREPQAYGVELNGYIQNGASPRATINLTVAARICVPAGSRLRHAAGCEGSRTRCVASSRDGQL
;
A
#
# COMPACT_ATOMS: atom_id res chain seq x y z
N MET A 1 -35.04 -25.43 15.30
CA MET A 1 -34.75 -26.84 15.54
C MET A 1 -33.26 -26.95 15.77
N SER A 2 -32.78 -26.74 17.02
CA SER A 2 -32.52 -27.76 18.08
C SER A 2 -31.67 -28.89 17.49
N ILE A 3 -30.49 -29.12 18.00
CA ILE A 3 -29.86 -29.65 19.19
C ILE A 3 -28.47 -30.14 18.73
N TRP A 4 -27.38 -29.85 19.42
CA TRP A 4 -26.65 -30.81 20.25
C TRP A 4 -25.52 -30.14 21.01
N ASN A 5 -25.73 -30.19 22.32
CA ASN A 5 -24.78 -29.87 23.36
C ASN A 5 -24.22 -31.21 23.88
N LYS A 6 -22.92 -31.38 24.00
CA LYS A 6 -22.36 -32.41 24.90
C LYS A 6 -21.02 -31.98 25.47
N LYS A 7 -21.09 -31.61 26.74
CA LYS A 7 -19.96 -31.64 27.69
C LYS A 7 -19.46 -33.06 27.86
N GLN A 8 -18.14 -33.22 27.98
CA GLN A 8 -17.57 -34.22 28.88
C GLN A 8 -16.30 -33.64 29.52
N SER A 9 -16.38 -33.59 30.84
CA SER A 9 -15.35 -33.43 31.83
C SER A 9 -14.55 -34.73 31.99
N GLY A 10 -13.26 -34.62 32.22
CA GLY A 10 -12.39 -35.71 32.64
C GLY A 10 -11.14 -35.15 33.30
N ASN A 11 -11.16 -35.09 34.63
CA ASN A 11 -10.00 -34.99 35.51
C ASN A 11 -9.19 -36.24 35.42
N ILE A 12 -7.83 -36.17 35.62
CA ILE A 12 -7.00 -37.11 36.38
C ILE A 12 -5.59 -36.48 36.56
N ASP A 13 -5.25 -36.11 37.78
CA ASP A 13 -4.11 -36.29 38.67
C ASP A 13 -2.69 -36.36 38.05
N ASP A 14 -1.82 -35.47 38.45
CA ASP A 14 -0.85 -35.42 39.58
C ASP A 14 0.22 -36.53 39.53
N ASP A 15 1.46 -36.10 39.49
CA ASP A 15 2.72 -36.63 40.07
C ASP A 15 3.92 -36.21 39.20
N GLY A 16 4.83 -35.37 39.61
CA GLY A 16 5.88 -35.70 40.55
C GLY A 16 7.23 -35.22 40.06
N ASN A 17 7.78 -34.23 40.72
CA ASN A 17 9.17 -34.07 41.10
C ASN A 17 10.32 -34.05 40.05
N GLY A 18 11.11 -32.98 40.09
CA GLY A 18 12.42 -32.91 39.41
C GLY A 18 13.10 -31.55 39.54
N VAL A 19 13.48 -31.17 40.76
CA VAL A 19 14.37 -30.03 41.06
C VAL A 19 15.79 -30.35 40.57
N ALA A 20 16.37 -29.52 39.76
CA ALA A 20 17.81 -29.47 39.51
C ALA A 20 18.34 -28.05 39.68
N THR A 21 18.83 -27.77 40.83
CA THR A 21 19.69 -26.63 41.18
C THR A 21 21.10 -26.84 40.66
N VAL A 22 21.70 -25.81 40.02
CA VAL A 22 23.14 -25.74 39.73
C VAL A 22 23.68 -24.40 40.22
N PRO A 23 24.91 -24.37 40.82
CA PRO A 23 25.29 -23.41 41.84
C PRO A 23 25.98 -22.15 41.30
N ARG A 24 25.84 -21.08 42.09
CA ARG A 24 26.69 -19.88 42.05
C ARG A 24 28.11 -20.19 42.49
N LYS A 25 29.09 -19.78 41.69
CA LYS A 25 30.47 -19.52 42.19
C LYS A 25 30.74 -18.03 42.12
N GLY A 26 30.93 -17.47 43.29
CA GLY A 26 31.49 -16.14 43.47
C GLY A 26 33.03 -16.20 43.42
N ALA A 27 33.61 -15.09 43.00
CA ALA A 27 34.97 -14.72 43.36
C ALA A 27 35.03 -13.19 43.47
N ALA A 28 35.24 -12.75 44.70
CA ALA A 28 35.66 -11.40 45.03
C ALA A 28 37.17 -11.31 44.99
N VAL A 29 37.73 -10.25 44.44
CA VAL A 29 39.02 -9.71 44.89
C VAL A 29 39.02 -8.18 44.77
N ALA A 30 39.50 -7.59 45.85
CA ALA A 30 39.60 -6.18 46.15
C ALA A 30 40.73 -5.47 45.40
N GLY A 31 40.64 -4.15 45.31
CA GLY A 31 41.69 -3.23 44.92
C GLY A 31 41.24 -1.81 45.16
N ARG A 32 41.54 -1.29 46.37
CA ARG A 32 41.51 0.16 46.69
C ARG A 32 42.69 0.82 46.01
N ASP A 33 42.48 1.94 45.38
CA ASP A 33 43.44 3.03 45.43
C ASP A 33 42.71 4.36 45.34
N THR A 34 42.89 5.14 46.37
CA THR A 34 42.53 6.54 46.59
C THR A 34 43.52 7.44 45.87
N VAL A 35 43.04 8.39 45.07
CA VAL A 35 43.81 9.58 44.72
C VAL A 35 42.94 10.83 44.87
N HIS A 36 43.54 11.75 45.58
CA HIS A 36 43.07 13.02 46.10
C HIS A 36 42.50 14.01 45.13
N ASP A 37 41.63 14.83 45.70
CA ASP A 37 41.17 16.15 45.38
C ASP A 37 42.09 17.00 44.49
N ASN A 38 41.48 17.64 43.47
CA ASN A 38 41.82 18.98 43.09
C ASN A 38 40.59 19.75 42.59
N VAL A 39 40.01 20.48 43.50
CA VAL A 39 39.03 21.54 43.22
C VAL A 39 39.82 22.73 42.69
N ALA A 40 39.66 23.02 41.41
CA ALA A 40 40.05 24.32 40.87
C ALA A 40 38.86 24.95 40.15
N SER A 41 38.34 25.95 40.77
CA SER A 41 37.40 26.92 40.28
C SER A 41 37.76 27.50 38.91
N ALA A 42 36.84 27.41 37.95
CA ALA A 42 36.82 28.29 36.79
C ALA A 42 35.38 28.69 36.48
N THR A 43 34.92 29.68 37.22
CA THR A 43 33.81 30.55 36.85
C THR A 43 34.23 31.41 35.68
N SER A 44 33.66 31.14 34.48
CA SER A 44 33.29 32.16 33.52
C SER A 44 32.37 31.53 32.49
N ALA A 45 31.08 31.51 32.79
CA ALA A 45 30.05 31.26 31.81
C ALA A 45 30.01 32.45 30.85
N SER A 46 30.69 32.30 29.73
CA SER A 46 30.48 33.13 28.54
C SER A 46 29.04 32.86 28.06
N THR A 47 28.12 33.77 28.39
CA THR A 47 26.82 33.86 27.73
C THR A 47 27.03 34.29 26.28
N ALA A 48 27.45 33.36 25.45
CA ALA A 48 27.36 33.53 24.00
C ALA A 48 25.88 33.70 23.67
N ARG A 49 25.46 34.95 23.50
CA ARG A 49 24.15 35.24 22.89
C ARG A 49 24.14 34.55 21.53
N TRP A 50 23.31 33.52 21.41
CA TRP A 50 22.99 32.92 20.12
C TRP A 50 22.33 34.01 19.27
N ASN A 51 23.07 34.58 18.33
CA ASN A 51 22.54 35.39 17.26
C ASN A 51 22.13 34.45 16.15
N PRO A 52 20.81 34.26 15.90
CA PRO A 52 20.42 33.53 14.74
C PRO A 52 20.96 34.24 13.49
N PRO A 53 21.53 33.53 12.51
CA PRO A 53 21.93 34.13 11.26
C PRO A 53 20.70 34.85 10.71
N ALA A 54 20.85 36.13 10.37
CA ALA A 54 19.80 36.92 9.74
C ALA A 54 19.50 36.30 8.37
N GLN A 55 18.65 35.29 8.36
CA GLN A 55 18.03 34.82 7.14
C GLN A 55 17.04 35.89 6.69
N ARG A 56 17.56 36.88 5.95
CA ARG A 56 16.74 37.59 4.98
C ARG A 56 16.30 36.57 3.95
N THR A 57 15.28 35.85 4.31
CA THR A 57 14.60 34.95 3.39
C THR A 57 13.96 35.82 2.32
N ASP A 58 14.43 35.66 1.12
CA ASP A 58 13.85 36.26 -0.07
C ASP A 58 12.42 35.70 -0.26
N PHE A 59 11.48 36.36 0.41
CA PHE A 59 10.05 35.98 0.36
C PHE A 59 9.50 36.12 -1.07
N ALA A 60 10.03 37.00 -1.88
CA ALA A 60 9.60 37.20 -3.26
C ALA A 60 10.00 36.01 -4.13
N GLY A 61 11.24 35.51 -4.03
CA GLY A 61 11.71 34.34 -4.75
C GLY A 61 11.01 33.03 -4.32
N ARG A 62 10.71 32.88 -3.02
CA ARG A 62 9.93 31.73 -2.52
C ARG A 62 8.49 31.75 -3.02
N ASN A 63 7.84 32.92 -3.02
CA ASN A 63 6.48 33.05 -3.53
C ASN A 63 6.40 32.75 -5.04
N ALA A 64 7.36 33.22 -5.83
CA ALA A 64 7.44 32.89 -7.25
C ALA A 64 7.62 31.38 -7.48
N GLY A 65 8.49 30.73 -6.69
CA GLY A 65 8.67 29.26 -6.75
C GLY A 65 7.41 28.49 -6.37
N ILE A 66 6.67 28.91 -5.35
CA ILE A 66 5.41 28.29 -4.94
C ILE A 66 4.33 28.49 -6.02
N GLN A 67 4.25 29.66 -6.64
CA GLN A 67 3.31 29.92 -7.72
C GLN A 67 3.60 29.04 -8.93
N ALA A 68 4.84 28.90 -9.36
CA ALA A 68 5.23 28.05 -10.47
C ALA A 68 4.90 26.57 -10.22
N ILE A 69 5.11 26.10 -8.97
CA ILE A 69 4.71 24.72 -8.60
C ILE A 69 3.18 24.58 -8.64
N ASN A 70 2.43 25.53 -8.11
CA ASN A 70 0.97 25.49 -8.13
C ASN A 70 0.41 25.50 -9.55
N GLU A 71 0.99 26.28 -10.45
CA GLU A 71 0.62 26.28 -11.87
C GLU A 71 0.91 24.93 -12.51
N SER A 72 2.10 24.37 -12.28
CA SER A 72 2.48 23.04 -12.78
C SER A 72 1.55 21.94 -12.25
N VAL A 73 1.17 22.01 -10.97
CA VAL A 73 0.21 21.10 -10.35
C VAL A 73 -1.18 21.25 -10.97
N THR A 74 -1.66 22.48 -11.16
CA THR A 74 -2.96 22.74 -11.76
C THR A 74 -3.02 22.17 -13.18
N GLN A 75 -1.98 22.39 -13.97
CA GLN A 75 -1.86 21.87 -15.33
C GLN A 75 -1.78 20.33 -15.35
N ALA A 76 -0.91 19.73 -14.54
CA ALA A 76 -0.72 18.29 -14.50
C ALA A 76 -1.93 17.53 -13.91
N SER A 77 -2.81 18.19 -13.17
CA SER A 77 -4.05 17.61 -12.61
C SER A 77 -5.31 17.90 -13.40
N ALA A 78 -5.23 18.64 -14.48
CA ALA A 78 -6.40 19.07 -15.28
C ALA A 78 -7.26 17.88 -15.77
N TRP A 79 -6.64 16.76 -16.07
CA TRP A 79 -7.30 15.54 -16.54
C TRP A 79 -8.04 14.77 -15.41
N VAL A 80 -7.75 15.02 -14.14
CA VAL A 80 -8.32 14.25 -13.00
C VAL A 80 -9.84 14.38 -12.94
N ARG A 81 -10.36 15.60 -13.12
CA ARG A 81 -11.80 15.83 -13.08
C ARG A 81 -12.52 15.17 -14.26
N PRO A 82 -12.11 15.35 -15.52
CA PRO A 82 -12.69 14.63 -16.66
C PRO A 82 -12.62 13.11 -16.49
N LEU A 83 -11.51 12.58 -15.98
CA LEU A 83 -11.34 11.15 -15.72
C LEU A 83 -12.37 10.62 -14.71
N ARG A 84 -12.57 11.33 -13.59
CA ARG A 84 -13.59 10.99 -12.60
C ARG A 84 -15.00 11.02 -13.18
N GLU A 85 -15.30 12.01 -14.00
CA GLU A 85 -16.60 12.15 -14.68
C GLU A 85 -16.86 10.96 -15.64
N GLN A 86 -15.83 10.50 -16.36
CA GLN A 86 -15.95 9.29 -17.18
C GLN A 86 -16.18 8.03 -16.34
N ILE A 87 -15.43 7.87 -15.25
CA ILE A 87 -15.57 6.71 -14.37
C ILE A 87 -16.94 6.70 -13.69
N ALA A 88 -17.44 7.86 -13.26
CA ALA A 88 -18.73 7.99 -12.59
C ALA A 88 -19.93 7.63 -13.46
N ARG A 89 -19.78 7.59 -14.80
CA ARG A 89 -20.84 7.10 -15.72
C ARG A 89 -21.07 5.59 -15.62
N VAL A 90 -20.05 4.85 -15.16
CA VAL A 90 -20.05 3.39 -15.12
C VAL A 90 -20.01 2.84 -13.69
N ILE A 91 -19.34 3.56 -12.79
CA ILE A 91 -19.12 3.14 -11.40
C ILE A 91 -19.91 4.04 -10.46
N PHE A 92 -20.89 3.45 -9.77
CA PHE A 92 -21.75 4.14 -8.82
C PHE A 92 -21.31 3.84 -7.39
N GLY A 93 -21.24 4.86 -6.53
CA GLY A 93 -21.04 4.71 -5.10
C GLY A 93 -19.66 4.26 -4.63
N GLN A 94 -18.68 4.17 -5.53
CA GLN A 94 -17.32 3.72 -5.23
C GLN A 94 -16.27 4.85 -5.37
N GLU A 95 -16.65 6.10 -5.07
CA GLU A 95 -15.74 7.26 -5.21
C GLU A 95 -14.43 7.08 -4.46
N ARG A 96 -14.49 6.51 -3.25
CA ARG A 96 -13.29 6.24 -2.44
C ARG A 96 -12.36 5.22 -3.10
N LEU A 97 -12.90 4.21 -3.76
CA LEU A 97 -12.11 3.23 -4.50
C LEU A 97 -11.42 3.90 -5.68
N VAL A 98 -12.16 4.70 -6.46
CA VAL A 98 -11.64 5.45 -7.60
C VAL A 98 -10.50 6.38 -7.17
N ASP A 99 -10.68 7.14 -6.10
CA ASP A 99 -9.65 8.02 -5.55
C ASP A 99 -8.37 7.27 -5.19
N ARG A 100 -8.50 6.12 -4.54
CA ARG A 100 -7.34 5.31 -4.18
C ARG A 100 -6.68 4.63 -5.36
N LEU A 101 -7.45 4.25 -6.38
CA LEU A 101 -6.90 3.78 -7.66
C LEU A 101 -6.05 4.88 -8.30
N LEU A 102 -6.52 6.12 -8.31
CA LEU A 102 -5.76 7.26 -8.82
C LEU A 102 -4.49 7.53 -8.00
N VAL A 103 -4.59 7.46 -6.66
CA VAL A 103 -3.41 7.59 -5.80
C VAL A 103 -2.39 6.50 -6.09
N GLY A 104 -2.81 5.25 -6.26
CA GLY A 104 -1.93 4.14 -6.63
C GLY A 104 -1.29 4.34 -8.01
N LEU A 105 -2.08 4.76 -9.00
CA LEU A 105 -1.64 4.96 -10.37
C LEU A 105 -0.59 6.09 -10.49
N VAL A 106 -0.89 7.25 -9.91
CA VAL A 106 0.02 8.40 -9.90
C VAL A 106 1.19 8.18 -8.95
N GLY A 107 0.95 7.55 -7.80
CA GLY A 107 1.98 7.22 -6.81
C GLY A 107 2.91 6.07 -7.19
N ASN A 108 2.70 5.46 -8.37
CA ASN A 108 3.46 4.32 -8.85
C ASN A 108 3.46 3.13 -7.86
N GLY A 109 2.38 2.97 -7.10
CA GLY A 109 2.20 1.94 -6.09
C GLY A 109 1.14 0.92 -6.47
N HIS A 110 1.25 -0.29 -5.92
CA HIS A 110 0.28 -1.37 -6.13
C HIS A 110 -0.77 -1.37 -5.02
N LEU A 111 -1.94 -1.96 -5.29
CA LEU A 111 -3.10 -1.91 -4.41
C LEU A 111 -3.56 -3.32 -4.04
N LEU A 112 -3.91 -3.51 -2.78
CA LEU A 112 -4.56 -4.72 -2.29
C LEU A 112 -6.01 -4.39 -1.92
N LEU A 113 -6.97 -5.03 -2.58
CA LEU A 113 -8.38 -4.88 -2.29
C LEU A 113 -8.90 -6.09 -1.51
N GLU A 114 -9.54 -5.80 -0.41
CA GLU A 114 -10.27 -6.79 0.38
C GLU A 114 -11.75 -6.48 0.34
N GLY A 115 -12.56 -7.46 0.01
CA GLY A 115 -14.01 -7.30 -0.05
C GLY A 115 -14.67 -8.46 -0.77
N VAL A 116 -15.97 -8.60 -0.52
CA VAL A 116 -16.82 -9.65 -1.09
C VAL A 116 -16.88 -9.57 -2.63
N PRO A 117 -17.19 -10.64 -3.32
CA PRO A 117 -17.42 -10.63 -4.76
C PRO A 117 -18.61 -9.73 -5.14
N GLY A 118 -18.67 -9.29 -6.40
CA GLY A 118 -19.81 -8.49 -6.90
C GLY A 118 -19.72 -6.98 -6.67
N LEU A 119 -18.65 -6.46 -6.07
CA LEU A 119 -18.48 -5.02 -5.77
C LEU A 119 -17.77 -4.23 -6.88
N ALA A 120 -18.01 -4.56 -8.13
CA ALA A 120 -17.50 -3.87 -9.32
C ALA A 120 -15.96 -3.69 -9.39
N LYS A 121 -15.17 -4.50 -8.68
CA LYS A 121 -13.69 -4.41 -8.65
C LYS A 121 -13.09 -4.48 -10.05
N THR A 122 -13.51 -5.48 -10.83
CA THR A 122 -13.04 -5.66 -12.23
C THR A 122 -13.49 -4.49 -13.10
N LEU A 123 -14.75 -4.07 -12.96
CA LEU A 123 -15.31 -2.98 -13.73
C LEU A 123 -14.59 -1.66 -13.46
N SER A 124 -14.25 -1.37 -12.20
CA SER A 124 -13.53 -0.15 -11.82
C SER A 124 -12.17 -0.04 -12.49
N LEU A 125 -11.37 -1.13 -12.49
CA LEU A 125 -10.05 -1.09 -13.10
C LEU A 125 -10.13 -1.10 -14.63
N LYS A 126 -11.07 -1.85 -15.22
CA LYS A 126 -11.32 -1.84 -16.66
C LYS A 126 -11.74 -0.45 -17.15
N THR A 127 -12.63 0.21 -16.41
CA THR A 127 -13.09 1.58 -16.71
C THR A 127 -11.94 2.57 -16.62
N LEU A 128 -11.13 2.49 -15.56
CA LEU A 128 -9.94 3.33 -15.39
C LEU A 128 -8.95 3.13 -16.54
N ALA A 129 -8.69 1.90 -16.95
CA ALA A 129 -7.78 1.59 -18.06
C ALA A 129 -8.28 2.17 -19.38
N ALA A 130 -9.58 2.04 -19.67
CA ALA A 130 -10.20 2.60 -20.88
C ALA A 130 -10.11 4.15 -20.87
N ALA A 131 -10.42 4.78 -19.74
CA ALA A 131 -10.36 6.24 -19.60
C ALA A 131 -8.91 6.77 -19.63
N ALA A 132 -7.93 5.96 -19.26
CA ALA A 132 -6.50 6.30 -19.28
C ALA A 132 -5.77 5.82 -20.55
N SER A 133 -6.49 5.25 -21.52
CA SER A 133 -5.90 4.72 -22.78
C SER A 133 -4.71 3.78 -22.56
N VAL A 134 -4.79 2.89 -21.57
CA VAL A 134 -3.74 1.93 -21.23
C VAL A 134 -4.24 0.49 -21.28
N LYS A 135 -3.31 -0.46 -21.49
CA LYS A 135 -3.64 -1.89 -21.60
C LYS A 135 -4.06 -2.45 -20.25
N PHE A 136 -5.24 -3.08 -20.23
CA PHE A 136 -5.79 -3.80 -19.07
C PHE A 136 -5.71 -5.30 -19.26
N GLN A 137 -5.37 -6.02 -18.18
CA GLN A 137 -5.41 -7.48 -18.14
C GLN A 137 -6.00 -7.96 -16.82
N ARG A 138 -6.95 -8.91 -16.88
CA ARG A 138 -7.43 -9.64 -15.72
C ARG A 138 -6.74 -10.99 -15.65
N LEU A 139 -6.26 -11.34 -14.46
CA LEU A 139 -5.70 -12.63 -14.10
C LEU A 139 -6.54 -13.22 -12.97
N GLN A 140 -7.25 -14.32 -13.24
CA GLN A 140 -7.94 -15.07 -12.22
C GLN A 140 -6.99 -16.10 -11.64
N PHE A 141 -6.69 -15.99 -10.35
CA PHE A 141 -5.77 -16.90 -9.67
C PHE A 141 -6.49 -18.21 -9.28
N THR A 142 -5.83 -19.34 -9.56
CA THR A 142 -6.34 -20.70 -9.28
C THR A 142 -5.22 -21.56 -8.67
N PRO A 143 -5.58 -22.66 -7.96
CA PRO A 143 -4.57 -23.50 -7.29
C PRO A 143 -3.62 -24.24 -8.25
N ASP A 144 -3.99 -24.39 -9.50
CA ASP A 144 -3.24 -25.10 -10.55
C ASP A 144 -2.33 -24.20 -11.39
N MET A 145 -2.37 -22.88 -11.15
CA MET A 145 -1.51 -21.92 -11.87
C MET A 145 -0.03 -22.15 -11.63
N LEU A 146 0.76 -21.86 -12.68
CA LEU A 146 2.22 -21.83 -12.65
C LEU A 146 2.74 -20.39 -12.79
N PRO A 147 3.94 -20.07 -12.29
CA PRO A 147 4.57 -18.77 -12.51
C PRO A 147 4.64 -18.36 -13.98
N ALA A 148 4.87 -19.32 -14.88
CA ALA A 148 4.93 -19.10 -16.34
C ALA A 148 3.61 -18.56 -16.92
N ASP A 149 2.46 -18.88 -16.30
CA ASP A 149 1.15 -18.37 -16.74
C ASP A 149 1.03 -16.85 -16.52
N ILE A 150 1.80 -16.30 -15.59
CA ILE A 150 1.84 -14.86 -15.29
C ILE A 150 2.93 -14.16 -16.08
N VAL A 151 4.16 -14.64 -15.98
CA VAL A 151 5.34 -13.95 -16.53
C VAL A 151 5.60 -14.30 -17.98
N GLY A 152 5.18 -15.47 -18.43
CA GLY A 152 5.47 -15.98 -19.74
C GLY A 152 6.53 -17.09 -19.74
N THR A 153 6.89 -17.56 -20.89
CA THR A 153 7.81 -18.69 -21.08
C THR A 153 8.56 -18.60 -22.40
N MET A 154 9.65 -19.36 -22.50
CA MET A 154 10.32 -19.59 -23.77
C MET A 154 9.72 -20.82 -24.46
N ILE A 155 9.39 -20.69 -25.74
CA ILE A 155 8.84 -21.76 -26.56
C ILE A 155 9.90 -22.19 -27.54
N TYR A 156 10.27 -23.46 -27.51
CA TYR A 156 11.18 -24.06 -28.49
C TYR A 156 10.48 -24.23 -29.83
N ASN A 157 11.12 -23.71 -30.89
CA ASN A 157 10.69 -23.90 -32.28
C ASN A 157 11.48 -25.06 -32.93
N PRO A 158 10.87 -26.22 -33.17
CA PRO A 158 11.57 -27.37 -33.69
C PRO A 158 11.99 -27.23 -35.17
N ARG A 159 11.51 -26.21 -35.88
CA ARG A 159 11.85 -25.99 -37.33
C ARG A 159 13.22 -25.36 -37.51
N ASP A 160 13.61 -24.46 -36.61
CA ASP A 160 14.86 -23.68 -36.71
C ASP A 160 15.76 -23.85 -35.48
N GLY A 161 15.36 -24.63 -34.48
CA GLY A 161 16.11 -24.84 -33.25
C GLY A 161 16.15 -23.62 -32.32
N SER A 162 15.37 -22.57 -32.60
CA SER A 162 15.35 -21.34 -31.82
C SER A 162 14.40 -21.42 -30.63
N PHE A 163 14.62 -20.55 -29.64
CA PHE A 163 13.67 -20.29 -28.53
C PHE A 163 13.04 -18.93 -28.77
N ASN A 164 11.69 -18.92 -28.82
CA ASN A 164 10.91 -17.69 -28.89
C ASN A 164 10.31 -17.35 -27.56
N THR A 165 10.50 -16.13 -27.08
CA THR A 165 9.91 -15.67 -25.83
C THR A 165 8.44 -15.32 -26.04
N LYS A 166 7.56 -15.98 -25.28
CA LYS A 166 6.15 -15.63 -25.19
C LYS A 166 5.93 -14.86 -23.90
N HIS A 167 5.67 -13.57 -24.02
CA HIS A 167 5.35 -12.69 -22.88
C HIS A 167 4.04 -13.10 -22.25
N GLY A 168 4.01 -13.15 -20.93
CA GLY A 168 2.81 -13.42 -20.15
C GLY A 168 1.94 -12.17 -19.98
N PRO A 169 0.77 -12.34 -19.37
CA PRO A 169 -0.18 -11.25 -19.13
C PRO A 169 0.37 -10.12 -18.22
N VAL A 170 1.43 -10.37 -17.46
CA VAL A 170 2.10 -9.33 -16.64
C VAL A 170 2.62 -8.16 -17.47
N PHE A 171 2.85 -8.34 -18.77
CA PHE A 171 3.25 -7.28 -19.71
C PHE A 171 2.05 -6.42 -20.15
N SER A 172 1.31 -5.92 -19.15
CA SER A 172 0.19 -4.99 -19.30
C SER A 172 0.31 -3.86 -18.30
N ASN A 173 -0.28 -2.70 -18.61
CA ASN A 173 -0.17 -1.52 -17.74
C ASN A 173 -0.97 -1.65 -16.45
N LEU A 174 -2.24 -2.07 -16.55
CA LEU A 174 -3.12 -2.26 -15.42
C LEU A 174 -3.51 -3.73 -15.32
N ILE A 175 -3.20 -4.35 -14.19
CA ILE A 175 -3.46 -5.76 -13.93
C ILE A 175 -4.39 -5.89 -12.76
N LEU A 176 -5.50 -6.63 -12.97
CA LEU A 176 -6.31 -7.16 -11.89
C LEU A 176 -5.86 -8.58 -11.59
N ALA A 177 -5.19 -8.77 -10.46
CA ALA A 177 -4.85 -10.09 -9.92
C ALA A 177 -6.00 -10.53 -8.99
N ASP A 178 -6.98 -11.21 -9.58
CA ASP A 178 -8.23 -11.55 -8.90
C ASP A 178 -8.06 -12.82 -8.06
N GLU A 179 -8.42 -12.75 -6.78
CA GLU A 179 -8.31 -13.85 -5.80
C GLU A 179 -6.88 -14.39 -5.65
N ILE A 180 -5.91 -13.47 -5.47
CA ILE A 180 -4.47 -13.81 -5.37
C ILE A 180 -4.17 -14.89 -4.31
N ASN A 181 -4.97 -14.96 -3.26
CA ASN A 181 -4.85 -15.95 -2.19
C ASN A 181 -5.26 -17.37 -2.60
N ARG A 182 -5.83 -17.60 -3.79
CA ARG A 182 -6.09 -18.95 -4.30
C ARG A 182 -4.89 -19.63 -4.95
N ALA A 183 -3.90 -18.85 -5.38
CA ALA A 183 -2.73 -19.44 -6.03
C ALA A 183 -1.66 -19.87 -5.04
N PRO A 184 -0.85 -20.89 -5.40
CA PRO A 184 0.29 -21.32 -4.60
C PRO A 184 1.31 -20.19 -4.36
N ALA A 185 2.05 -20.26 -3.26
CA ALA A 185 3.02 -19.23 -2.85
C ALA A 185 4.06 -18.90 -3.94
N LYS A 186 4.46 -19.87 -4.77
CA LYS A 186 5.39 -19.65 -5.90
C LYS A 186 4.83 -18.70 -6.93
N VAL A 187 3.54 -18.82 -7.23
CA VAL A 187 2.83 -17.98 -8.21
C VAL A 187 2.64 -16.56 -7.66
N GLN A 188 2.22 -16.46 -6.39
CA GLN A 188 2.15 -15.18 -5.70
C GLN A 188 3.51 -14.46 -5.71
N SER A 189 4.59 -15.19 -5.38
CA SER A 189 5.96 -14.63 -5.35
C SER A 189 6.40 -14.10 -6.71
N ALA A 190 6.09 -14.80 -7.80
CA ALA A 190 6.43 -14.35 -9.16
C ALA A 190 5.75 -13.01 -9.53
N LEU A 191 4.45 -12.85 -9.18
CA LEU A 191 3.76 -11.57 -9.38
C LEU A 191 4.35 -10.47 -8.50
N LEU A 192 4.60 -10.75 -7.23
CA LEU A 192 5.13 -9.79 -6.27
C LEU A 192 6.57 -9.36 -6.58
N GLU A 193 7.36 -10.25 -7.19
CA GLU A 193 8.69 -9.92 -7.71
C GLU A 193 8.57 -8.98 -8.91
N ALA A 194 7.74 -9.31 -9.90
CA ALA A 194 7.48 -8.46 -11.05
C ALA A 194 6.96 -7.05 -10.63
N MET A 195 6.12 -6.98 -9.59
CA MET A 195 5.65 -5.72 -9.01
C MET A 195 6.79 -4.88 -8.43
N GLN A 196 7.72 -5.51 -7.73
CA GLN A 196 8.82 -4.82 -7.06
C GLN A 196 9.91 -4.39 -8.03
N GLU A 197 10.35 -5.31 -8.88
CA GLU A 197 11.48 -5.11 -9.78
C GLU A 197 11.12 -4.38 -11.07
N ARG A 198 9.82 -4.29 -11.42
CA ARG A 198 9.33 -3.68 -12.66
C ARG A 198 9.94 -4.33 -13.93
N GLN A 199 10.39 -5.55 -13.80
CA GLN A 199 10.99 -6.33 -14.86
C GLN A 199 10.77 -7.83 -14.59
N VAL A 200 10.94 -8.63 -15.64
CA VAL A 200 10.82 -10.09 -15.59
C VAL A 200 11.97 -10.70 -16.37
N THR A 201 12.60 -11.72 -15.81
CA THR A 201 13.64 -12.50 -16.51
C THR A 201 13.02 -13.76 -17.09
N LEU A 202 13.16 -13.96 -18.40
CA LEU A 202 12.71 -15.14 -19.14
C LEU A 202 13.91 -15.77 -19.83
N GLY A 203 14.33 -16.95 -19.35
CA GLY A 203 15.59 -17.55 -19.77
C GLY A 203 16.78 -16.71 -19.33
N GLU A 204 17.56 -16.23 -20.30
CA GLU A 204 18.76 -15.39 -20.05
C GLU A 204 18.47 -13.88 -20.20
N GLU A 205 17.29 -13.51 -20.69
CA GLU A 205 16.96 -12.12 -20.99
C GLU A 205 16.02 -11.51 -19.94
N THR A 206 16.27 -10.23 -19.62
CA THR A 206 15.45 -9.45 -18.72
C THR A 206 14.64 -8.39 -19.47
N TYR A 207 13.34 -8.44 -19.34
CA TYR A 207 12.38 -7.58 -20.00
C TYR A 207 11.75 -6.61 -19.01
N LYS A 208 11.79 -5.31 -19.33
CA LYS A 208 11.10 -4.29 -18.54
C LYS A 208 9.59 -4.36 -18.74
N LEU A 209 8.85 -4.17 -17.66
CA LEU A 209 7.40 -4.04 -17.72
C LEU A 209 6.99 -2.65 -18.24
N PRO A 210 5.78 -2.51 -18.80
CA PRO A 210 5.32 -1.21 -19.32
C PRO A 210 5.18 -0.18 -18.18
N ASP A 211 5.33 1.10 -18.50
CA ASP A 211 5.09 2.20 -17.57
C ASP A 211 3.99 3.11 -18.17
N PRO A 212 2.93 3.43 -17.42
CA PRO A 212 2.65 3.05 -16.03
C PRO A 212 2.37 1.56 -15.84
N PHE A 213 2.74 1.01 -14.67
CA PHE A 213 2.45 -0.37 -14.28
C PHE A 213 1.80 -0.41 -12.90
N LEU A 214 0.55 -0.84 -12.83
CA LEU A 214 -0.21 -0.97 -11.59
C LEU A 214 -0.81 -2.37 -11.49
N VAL A 215 -0.59 -3.03 -10.38
CA VAL A 215 -1.31 -4.25 -10.01
C VAL A 215 -2.31 -3.93 -8.90
N MET A 216 -3.56 -4.30 -9.13
CA MET A 216 -4.61 -4.35 -8.14
C MET A 216 -4.89 -5.82 -7.82
N ALA A 217 -4.41 -6.28 -6.68
CA ALA A 217 -4.70 -7.64 -6.21
C ALA A 217 -5.98 -7.64 -5.37
N THR A 218 -6.80 -8.70 -5.51
CA THR A 218 -7.99 -8.87 -4.68
C THR A 218 -7.84 -10.07 -3.76
N GLN A 219 -8.41 -9.97 -2.56
CA GLN A 219 -8.59 -11.06 -1.63
C GLN A 219 -10.06 -11.16 -1.24
N ASN A 220 -10.57 -12.38 -1.17
CA ASN A 220 -11.88 -12.63 -0.60
C ASN A 220 -11.71 -13.09 0.86
N PRO A 221 -12.15 -12.31 1.85
CA PRO A 221 -11.98 -12.67 3.25
C PRO A 221 -12.90 -13.81 3.71
N LEU A 222 -13.95 -14.09 2.95
CA LEU A 222 -14.95 -15.12 3.31
C LEU A 222 -14.52 -16.53 2.92
N GLU A 223 -13.69 -16.67 1.91
CA GLU A 223 -13.21 -17.96 1.44
C GLU A 223 -11.91 -18.33 2.16
N GLN A 224 -11.99 -19.29 3.08
CA GLN A 224 -10.84 -19.79 3.84
C GLN A 224 -10.35 -21.16 3.34
N GLU A 225 -11.23 -21.96 2.74
CA GLU A 225 -10.84 -23.27 2.20
C GLU A 225 -10.06 -23.15 0.89
N GLY A 226 -8.94 -23.88 0.77
CA GLY A 226 -8.11 -23.88 -0.44
C GLY A 226 -7.38 -22.56 -0.71
N THR A 227 -7.17 -21.73 0.32
CA THR A 227 -6.46 -20.45 0.17
C THR A 227 -5.08 -20.47 0.79
N TYR A 228 -4.17 -19.73 0.19
CA TYR A 228 -2.81 -19.49 0.65
C TYR A 228 -2.72 -18.01 1.08
N PRO A 229 -2.85 -17.68 2.37
CA PRO A 229 -2.80 -16.30 2.82
C PRO A 229 -1.45 -15.65 2.46
N LEU A 230 -1.49 -14.40 2.06
CA LEU A 230 -0.28 -13.63 1.82
C LEU A 230 0.45 -13.38 3.16
N PRO A 231 1.72 -13.74 3.29
CA PRO A 231 2.54 -13.35 4.43
C PRO A 231 2.63 -11.82 4.56
N GLU A 232 2.77 -11.30 5.78
CA GLU A 232 2.84 -9.86 6.05
C GLU A 232 3.92 -9.15 5.24
N ALA A 233 5.09 -9.76 5.07
CA ALA A 233 6.18 -9.22 4.26
C ALA A 233 5.80 -9.08 2.77
N GLN A 234 4.84 -9.85 2.28
CA GLN A 234 4.31 -9.73 0.93
C GLN A 234 3.22 -8.67 0.83
N VAL A 235 2.37 -8.55 1.85
CA VAL A 235 1.36 -7.49 1.96
C VAL A 235 2.01 -6.10 2.03
N ASP A 236 3.17 -5.97 2.66
CA ASP A 236 3.97 -4.74 2.75
C ASP A 236 4.44 -4.18 1.37
N ARG A 237 4.35 -4.98 0.30
CA ARG A 237 4.66 -4.52 -1.07
C ARG A 237 3.56 -3.70 -1.70
N PHE A 238 2.36 -3.73 -1.14
CA PHE A 238 1.25 -2.91 -1.60
C PHE A 238 1.27 -1.53 -0.94
N MET A 239 1.07 -0.50 -1.76
CA MET A 239 1.03 0.88 -1.27
C MET A 239 -0.18 1.14 -0.37
N LEU A 240 -1.35 0.62 -0.76
CA LEU A 240 -2.60 0.78 -0.03
C LEU A 240 -3.33 -0.57 0.06
N LYS A 241 -3.89 -0.85 1.24
CA LYS A 241 -4.92 -1.88 1.44
C LYS A 241 -6.27 -1.19 1.52
N ILE A 242 -7.20 -1.57 0.64
CA ILE A 242 -8.51 -0.95 0.50
C ILE A 242 -9.58 -1.98 0.85
N ILE A 243 -10.40 -1.67 1.85
CA ILE A 243 -11.57 -2.46 2.18
C ILE A 243 -12.75 -1.90 1.40
N VAL A 244 -13.35 -2.75 0.56
CA VAL A 244 -14.51 -2.38 -0.26
C VAL A 244 -15.76 -2.93 0.40
N GLY A 245 -16.61 -2.03 0.88
CA GLY A 245 -17.91 -2.35 1.47
C GLY A 245 -19.03 -2.36 0.44
N TYR A 246 -20.22 -2.80 0.88
CA TYR A 246 -21.42 -2.72 0.07
C TYR A 246 -21.80 -1.25 -0.21
N PRO A 247 -22.40 -0.98 -1.38
CA PRO A 247 -22.96 0.32 -1.67
C PRO A 247 -24.16 0.61 -0.72
N ASN A 248 -24.46 1.89 -0.54
CA ASN A 248 -25.65 2.28 0.20
C ASN A 248 -26.93 2.10 -0.65
N ARG A 249 -28.10 2.22 -0.03
CA ARG A 249 -29.39 1.99 -0.70
C ARG A 249 -29.60 2.87 -1.96
N SER A 250 -29.16 4.11 -1.92
CA SER A 250 -29.29 5.03 -3.07
C SER A 250 -28.34 4.65 -4.21
N GLU A 251 -27.12 4.24 -3.87
CA GLU A 251 -26.13 3.75 -4.82
C GLU A 251 -26.58 2.45 -5.48
N GLU A 252 -27.10 1.48 -4.70
CA GLU A 252 -27.69 0.24 -5.24
C GLU A 252 -28.86 0.52 -6.19
N ARG A 253 -29.68 1.52 -5.86
CA ARG A 253 -30.78 1.92 -6.75
C ARG A 253 -30.24 2.47 -8.08
N SER A 254 -29.20 3.29 -8.04
CA SER A 254 -28.57 3.82 -9.25
C SER A 254 -27.91 2.71 -10.09
N ILE A 255 -27.30 1.72 -9.44
CA ILE A 255 -26.75 0.53 -10.10
C ILE A 255 -27.88 -0.24 -10.80
N LEU A 256 -28.99 -0.48 -10.11
CA LEU A 256 -30.14 -1.16 -10.68
C LEU A 256 -30.69 -0.42 -11.92
N ASP A 257 -30.91 0.87 -11.80
CA ASP A 257 -31.49 1.69 -12.87
C ASP A 257 -30.61 1.74 -14.13
N THR A 258 -29.28 1.60 -13.98
CA THR A 258 -28.33 1.71 -15.10
C THR A 258 -27.91 0.33 -15.64
N MET A 259 -27.70 -0.65 -14.76
CA MET A 259 -27.08 -1.92 -15.10
C MET A 259 -28.07 -3.07 -15.29
N ALA A 260 -29.34 -2.92 -14.91
CA ALA A 260 -30.34 -3.96 -15.04
C ALA A 260 -30.87 -4.06 -16.49
N SER A 261 -29.97 -4.25 -17.42
CA SER A 261 -30.26 -4.52 -18.81
C SER A 261 -29.42 -5.70 -19.32
N THR A 262 -29.86 -6.33 -20.40
CA THR A 262 -29.10 -7.43 -21.02
C THR A 262 -27.80 -6.95 -21.66
N GLU A 263 -27.72 -5.67 -22.01
CA GLU A 263 -26.55 -5.00 -22.59
C GLU A 263 -26.31 -3.69 -21.86
N PRO A 264 -25.70 -3.74 -20.66
CA PRO A 264 -25.42 -2.52 -19.90
C PRO A 264 -24.42 -1.64 -20.65
N PRO A 265 -24.65 -0.33 -20.70
CA PRO A 265 -23.81 0.59 -21.44
C PRO A 265 -22.41 0.63 -20.83
N PHE A 266 -21.38 0.42 -21.67
CA PHE A 266 -19.99 0.64 -21.32
C PHE A 266 -19.37 1.62 -22.31
N GLU A 267 -19.72 2.89 -22.16
CA GLU A 267 -19.16 3.97 -22.97
C GLU A 267 -18.21 4.81 -22.14
N VAL A 268 -16.90 4.59 -22.36
CA VAL A 268 -15.84 5.35 -21.69
C VAL A 268 -14.93 5.95 -22.75
N THR A 269 -14.83 7.26 -22.75
CA THR A 269 -13.94 7.98 -23.66
C THR A 269 -12.58 8.17 -22.99
N PRO A 270 -11.47 7.89 -23.67
CA PRO A 270 -10.12 8.19 -23.18
C PRO A 270 -9.97 9.70 -22.94
N VAL A 271 -9.47 10.10 -21.77
CA VAL A 271 -9.29 11.51 -21.37
C VAL A 271 -7.89 11.82 -20.85
N VAL A 272 -7.06 10.79 -20.69
CA VAL A 272 -5.68 10.92 -20.25
C VAL A 272 -4.82 9.85 -20.95
N THR A 273 -3.57 10.17 -21.20
CA THR A 273 -2.60 9.25 -21.82
C THR A 273 -1.60 8.72 -20.79
N ALA A 274 -0.80 7.74 -21.18
CA ALA A 274 0.30 7.24 -20.35
C ALA A 274 1.32 8.35 -20.06
N GLU A 275 1.61 9.20 -21.05
CA GLU A 275 2.53 10.32 -20.95
C GLU A 275 2.05 11.35 -19.93
N ASP A 276 0.75 11.70 -19.93
CA ASP A 276 0.15 12.62 -18.96
C ASP A 276 0.29 12.07 -17.52
N LEU A 277 0.10 10.76 -17.34
CA LEU A 277 0.30 10.11 -16.04
C LEU A 277 1.76 10.19 -15.58
N LEU A 278 2.71 9.95 -16.48
CA LEU A 278 4.14 10.06 -16.17
C LEU A 278 4.54 11.50 -15.84
N GLN A 279 4.01 12.48 -16.58
CA GLN A 279 4.22 13.89 -16.29
C GLN A 279 3.65 14.26 -14.91
N ALA A 280 2.45 13.79 -14.56
CA ALA A 280 1.87 14.01 -13.24
C ALA A 280 2.77 13.45 -12.12
N ARG A 281 3.41 12.28 -12.30
CA ARG A 281 4.39 11.72 -11.36
C ARG A 281 5.59 12.65 -11.17
N HIS A 282 6.13 13.22 -12.24
CA HIS A 282 7.25 14.17 -12.15
C HIS A 282 6.85 15.40 -11.32
N VAL A 283 5.66 15.94 -11.54
CA VAL A 283 5.15 17.08 -10.77
C VAL A 283 4.96 16.73 -9.31
N VAL A 284 4.38 15.56 -8.98
CA VAL A 284 4.23 15.08 -7.60
C VAL A 284 5.58 14.96 -6.90
N ASN A 285 6.62 14.50 -7.59
CA ASN A 285 7.97 14.40 -7.03
C ASN A 285 8.61 15.77 -6.72
N SER A 286 8.20 16.81 -7.43
CA SER A 286 8.69 18.19 -7.21
C SER A 286 8.00 18.90 -6.02
N ILE A 287 6.90 18.35 -5.49
CA ILE A 287 6.17 18.93 -4.37
C ILE A 287 7.00 18.80 -3.09
N TYR A 288 7.33 19.94 -2.51
CA TYR A 288 8.06 20.01 -1.24
C TYR A 288 7.18 19.55 -0.08
N VAL A 289 7.77 18.78 0.82
CA VAL A 289 7.16 18.36 2.09
C VAL A 289 8.02 18.94 3.21
N ASP A 290 7.41 19.72 4.09
CA ASP A 290 8.08 20.31 5.25
C ASP A 290 8.62 19.25 6.19
N ASP A 291 9.76 19.52 6.83
CA ASP A 291 10.43 18.55 7.71
C ASP A 291 9.55 18.17 8.90
N LYS A 292 8.76 19.10 9.45
CA LYS A 292 7.79 18.79 10.52
C LYS A 292 6.73 17.79 10.08
N VAL A 293 6.30 17.83 8.80
CA VAL A 293 5.36 16.85 8.24
C VAL A 293 6.04 15.51 8.05
N LYS A 294 7.31 15.49 7.63
CA LYS A 294 8.10 14.26 7.53
C LYS A 294 8.28 13.61 8.91
N ASP A 295 8.66 14.41 9.93
CA ASP A 295 8.81 13.94 11.30
C ASP A 295 7.48 13.37 11.83
N TYR A 296 6.36 14.07 11.60
CA TYR A 296 5.03 13.57 11.96
C TYR A 296 4.69 12.24 11.28
N ILE A 297 4.99 12.08 10.00
CA ILE A 297 4.77 10.80 9.28
C ILE A 297 5.64 9.69 9.88
N VAL A 298 6.90 9.98 10.20
CA VAL A 298 7.82 9.03 10.85
C VAL A 298 7.29 8.62 12.21
N ASP A 299 6.85 9.58 13.03
CA ASP A 299 6.31 9.33 14.36
C ASP A 299 5.02 8.48 14.28
N LEU A 300 4.15 8.79 13.34
CA LEU A 300 2.92 8.02 13.12
C LEU A 300 3.22 6.54 12.80
N VAL A 301 4.21 6.29 11.93
CA VAL A 301 4.62 4.92 11.58
C VAL A 301 5.37 4.26 12.72
N ARG A 302 6.23 4.97 13.44
CA ARG A 302 6.94 4.45 14.63
C ARG A 302 5.99 4.10 15.76
N ALA A 303 4.93 4.88 15.98
CA ALA A 303 3.91 4.59 16.98
C ALA A 303 3.24 3.21 16.77
N THR A 304 3.24 2.67 15.54
CA THR A 304 2.76 1.30 15.29
C THR A 304 3.74 0.21 15.73
N ARG A 305 5.03 0.55 15.92
CA ARG A 305 6.09 -0.39 16.36
C ARG A 305 6.35 -0.29 17.86
N GLU A 306 6.32 0.93 18.36
CA GLU A 306 6.66 1.29 19.75
C GLU A 306 5.53 2.15 20.34
N PRO A 307 4.29 1.64 20.45
CA PRO A 307 3.13 2.45 20.85
C PRO A 307 3.31 3.07 22.23
N GLN A 308 3.98 2.39 23.15
CA GLN A 308 4.23 2.88 24.50
C GLN A 308 5.08 4.16 24.52
N ALA A 309 6.05 4.30 23.59
CA ALA A 309 6.90 5.49 23.48
C ALA A 309 6.08 6.74 23.10
N TYR A 310 4.90 6.54 22.53
CA TYR A 310 3.99 7.59 22.09
C TYR A 310 2.75 7.72 22.97
N GLY A 311 2.73 7.09 24.16
CA GLY A 311 1.62 7.14 25.10
C GLY A 311 0.34 6.44 24.62
N VAL A 312 0.46 5.47 23.71
CA VAL A 312 -0.67 4.73 23.14
C VAL A 312 -0.69 3.32 23.72
N GLU A 313 -1.80 2.95 24.36
CA GLU A 313 -1.96 1.61 24.96
C GLU A 313 -2.53 0.63 23.93
N LEU A 314 -1.66 0.03 23.14
CA LEU A 314 -2.00 -0.98 22.12
C LEU A 314 -1.30 -2.31 22.37
N ASN A 315 -0.98 -2.63 23.61
CA ASN A 315 -0.29 -3.88 23.97
C ASN A 315 -1.10 -5.11 23.54
N GLY A 316 -0.50 -5.95 22.73
CA GLY A 316 -1.13 -7.18 22.23
C GLY A 316 -2.09 -7.02 21.04
N TYR A 317 -2.44 -5.79 20.65
CA TYR A 317 -3.31 -5.55 19.47
C TYR A 317 -2.52 -5.47 18.16
N ILE A 318 -1.24 -5.11 18.21
CA ILE A 318 -0.37 -5.02 17.05
C ILE A 318 0.77 -6.03 17.23
N GLN A 319 0.82 -7.07 16.38
CA GLN A 319 1.91 -8.05 16.39
C GLN A 319 3.17 -7.47 15.75
N ASN A 320 3.02 -6.85 14.59
CA ASN A 320 4.10 -6.25 13.84
C ASN A 320 3.71 -4.84 13.42
N GLY A 321 4.54 -3.86 13.74
CA GLY A 321 4.35 -2.49 13.30
C GLY A 321 4.67 -2.32 11.81
N ALA A 322 4.17 -1.24 11.22
CA ALA A 322 4.37 -0.95 9.80
C ALA A 322 5.86 -0.75 9.44
N SER A 323 6.27 -1.17 8.25
CA SER A 323 7.64 -1.06 7.75
C SER A 323 8.00 0.39 7.34
N PRO A 324 9.28 0.69 7.07
CA PRO A 324 9.68 1.98 6.48
C PRO A 324 9.01 2.29 5.13
N ARG A 325 8.53 1.26 4.40
CA ARG A 325 7.73 1.48 3.18
C ARG A 325 6.46 2.25 3.46
N ALA A 326 5.84 2.06 4.62
CA ALA A 326 4.66 2.83 5.02
C ALA A 326 4.98 4.34 5.12
N THR A 327 6.15 4.71 5.65
CA THR A 327 6.61 6.12 5.70
C THR A 327 6.75 6.70 4.30
N ILE A 328 7.35 5.96 3.37
CA ILE A 328 7.52 6.37 1.98
C ILE A 328 6.15 6.52 1.30
N ASN A 329 5.30 5.50 1.41
CA ASN A 329 3.99 5.46 0.77
C ASN A 329 3.06 6.57 1.28
N LEU A 330 3.08 6.85 2.61
CA LEU A 330 2.33 7.96 3.19
C LEU A 330 2.81 9.31 2.65
N THR A 331 4.12 9.50 2.52
CA THR A 331 4.68 10.74 1.98
C THR A 331 4.28 10.95 0.52
N VAL A 332 4.36 9.89 -0.30
CA VAL A 332 3.93 9.94 -1.71
C VAL A 332 2.43 10.21 -1.81
N ALA A 333 1.60 9.50 -1.05
CA ALA A 333 0.16 9.70 -1.01
C ALA A 333 -0.21 11.13 -0.57
N ALA A 334 0.48 11.68 0.45
CA ALA A 334 0.27 13.04 0.91
C ALA A 334 0.56 14.07 -0.20
N ARG A 335 1.65 13.90 -0.96
CA ARG A 335 1.96 14.76 -2.11
C ARG A 335 0.88 14.74 -3.17
N ILE A 336 0.30 13.58 -3.45
CA ILE A 336 -0.76 13.42 -4.45
C ILE A 336 -2.07 14.06 -3.98
N CYS A 337 -2.39 13.97 -2.68
CA CYS A 337 -3.63 14.50 -2.12
C CYS A 337 -3.64 16.03 -1.97
N VAL A 338 -2.49 16.68 -1.81
CA VAL A 338 -2.37 18.14 -1.62
C VAL A 338 -2.83 18.94 -2.85
N PRO A 339 -2.45 18.58 -4.09
CA PRO A 339 -2.74 19.41 -5.26
C PRO A 339 -4.18 19.40 -5.73
N ALA A 340 -4.92 18.35 -5.41
CA ALA A 340 -6.29 18.18 -5.93
C ALA A 340 -7.31 19.16 -5.32
N GLY A 341 -6.84 20.20 -4.65
CA GLY A 341 -7.65 21.26 -4.05
C GLY A 341 -8.42 20.79 -2.82
N SER A 342 -9.04 21.72 -2.11
CA SER A 342 -9.78 21.50 -0.86
C SER A 342 -10.87 20.41 -0.91
N ARG A 343 -11.23 19.92 -2.07
CA ARG A 343 -12.21 18.82 -2.24
C ARG A 343 -11.61 17.42 -2.08
N LEU A 344 -10.31 17.22 -2.31
CA LEU A 344 -9.61 16.00 -1.92
C LEU A 344 -9.31 15.95 -0.41
N ARG A 345 -9.30 17.09 0.29
CA ARG A 345 -9.28 17.09 1.76
C ARG A 345 -10.45 16.32 2.37
N HIS A 346 -11.62 16.31 1.70
CA HIS A 346 -12.77 15.53 2.16
C HIS A 346 -12.68 14.04 1.77
N ALA A 347 -11.99 13.70 0.69
CA ALA A 347 -11.76 12.29 0.30
C ALA A 347 -10.61 11.63 1.10
N ALA A 348 -9.62 12.41 1.53
CA ALA A 348 -8.61 12.01 2.49
C ALA A 348 -9.07 12.21 3.94
N GLY A 349 -10.37 12.49 4.15
CA GLY A 349 -10.98 12.85 5.44
C GLY A 349 -10.35 12.10 6.59
N CYS A 350 -9.51 12.81 7.34
CA CYS A 350 -9.06 12.41 8.66
C CYS A 350 -10.19 12.42 9.68
N GLU A 351 -11.43 12.59 9.26
CA GLU A 351 -12.61 12.42 10.09
C GLU A 351 -13.26 11.07 9.78
N GLY A 352 -12.91 10.08 10.58
CA GLY A 352 -13.69 8.85 10.74
C GLY A 352 -13.47 7.72 9.76
N SER A 353 -12.53 7.79 8.83
CA SER A 353 -12.20 6.68 7.94
C SER A 353 -10.80 6.15 8.26
N ARG A 354 -10.78 5.02 8.96
CA ARG A 354 -9.60 4.22 9.25
C ARG A 354 -8.88 3.88 7.95
N THR A 355 -7.96 4.73 7.51
CA THR A 355 -6.95 4.34 6.55
C THR A 355 -6.01 3.41 7.32
N ARG A 356 -6.28 2.12 7.25
CA ARG A 356 -5.33 1.12 7.70
C ARG A 356 -4.18 1.17 6.71
N CYS A 357 -3.15 1.95 7.00
CA CYS A 357 -1.82 1.59 6.57
C CYS A 357 -1.65 0.14 7.02
N VAL A 358 -1.15 -0.72 6.14
CA VAL A 358 -1.04 -2.15 6.35
C VAL A 358 -0.35 -2.44 7.69
N ALA A 359 -1.12 -2.40 8.77
CA ALA A 359 -0.82 -3.07 9.99
C ALA A 359 -1.73 -4.29 9.95
N SER A 360 -1.17 -5.47 9.71
CA SER A 360 -1.93 -6.70 9.74
C SER A 360 -2.48 -6.88 11.15
N SER A 361 -3.75 -6.64 11.35
CA SER A 361 -4.45 -7.14 12.52
C SER A 361 -5.24 -8.36 12.08
N ARG A 362 -4.84 -9.51 12.55
CA ARG A 362 -5.74 -10.66 12.67
C ARG A 362 -6.85 -10.24 13.61
N ASP A 363 -8.08 -10.59 13.21
CA ASP A 363 -9.34 -10.50 13.92
C ASP A 363 -10.03 -9.12 13.87
N GLY A 364 -11.09 -9.14 13.06
CA GLY A 364 -12.06 -8.09 12.97
C GLY A 364 -12.89 -7.98 14.26
N GLN A 365 -12.55 -7.01 15.05
CA GLN A 365 -13.45 -6.33 15.99
C GLN A 365 -12.79 -5.02 16.38
N LEU A 366 -13.10 -4.00 15.63
CA LEU A 366 -13.30 -2.62 16.09
C LEU A 366 -13.88 -1.82 14.93
#